data_9b9d9a1b93ab19a3b48136e1f1a26ac9
#
_entry.id   9b9d9a1b93ab19a3b48136e1f1a26ac9
#
_cell.length_a   1.000
_cell.length_b   1.000
_cell.length_c   1.000
_cell.angle_alpha   90.00
_cell.angle_beta   90.00
_cell.angle_gamma   90.00
#
_symmetry.space_group_name_H-M   'P 1'
#
loop_
_entity.id
_entity.type
_entity.pdbx_description
1 polymer ?
#
loop_
_entity_poly.entity_id
_entity_poly.type
_entity_poly.pdbx_seq_one_letter_code
_entity_poly.pdbx_strand_id
1 'polypeptide(L)'
;MSLAVAETRAIKTRVAGVPQRLPPNFALVTGLVLLVIMILSAIFAPLLAPAGPTAIDLETVRFPPSLQHWFGTDAIGRDLFARVLYGGQVSLLVAGAGMVGSLLFGTLMGMLGAFATLWVRVVVDRAIDIQLAFPYVLLAIAITSAVRPSTPVLILLMVLAAWAGAARVVRSIALQERGKDYVKAASVIGASPLRIAMFHVFPSVVPSLVVLAAMQMAAMIVFEATLSFLGMGVQPPTPSWGGIMLDGKNYMTSSWWLTALPGLTIVVTSLSLVLIGDGLQARRDARRSREGDQ
;
A
#
# COMPACT_ATOMS: atom_id res chain seq x y z
N MET A 1 8.55 -25.36 -42.54
CA MET A 1 7.28 -24.79 -42.06
C MET A 1 6.62 -25.62 -40.93
N SER A 2 6.86 -26.92 -40.83
CA SER A 2 6.27 -27.84 -39.83
C SER A 2 6.87 -27.71 -38.42
N LEU A 3 8.18 -27.48 -38.26
CA LEU A 3 8.87 -27.39 -36.95
C LEU A 3 8.52 -26.11 -36.18
N ALA A 4 8.37 -24.97 -36.83
CA ALA A 4 8.00 -23.72 -36.18
C ALA A 4 6.57 -23.73 -35.60
N VAL A 5 5.65 -24.47 -36.19
CA VAL A 5 4.28 -24.63 -35.68
C VAL A 5 4.23 -25.56 -34.45
N ALA A 6 5.11 -26.57 -34.41
CA ALA A 6 5.23 -27.50 -33.30
C ALA A 6 5.86 -26.80 -32.07
N GLU A 7 6.89 -25.95 -32.25
CA GLU A 7 7.48 -25.14 -31.18
C GLU A 7 6.49 -24.12 -30.60
N THR A 8 5.72 -23.47 -31.44
CA THR A 8 4.70 -22.50 -30.97
C THR A 8 3.59 -23.17 -30.18
N ARG A 9 3.23 -24.44 -30.50
CA ARG A 9 2.30 -25.24 -29.71
C ARG A 9 2.91 -25.70 -28.37
N ALA A 10 4.18 -26.10 -28.37
CA ALA A 10 4.88 -26.53 -27.15
C ALA A 10 5.10 -25.37 -26.16
N ILE A 11 5.30 -24.15 -26.64
CA ILE A 11 5.38 -22.94 -25.82
C ILE A 11 4.00 -22.60 -25.21
N LYS A 12 2.91 -22.73 -25.97
CA LYS A 12 1.55 -22.53 -25.45
C LYS A 12 1.14 -23.53 -24.37
N THR A 13 1.61 -24.79 -24.44
CA THR A 13 1.32 -25.80 -23.42
C THR A 13 2.18 -25.68 -22.17
N ARG A 14 3.37 -25.07 -22.25
CA ARG A 14 4.20 -24.80 -21.04
C ARG A 14 3.72 -23.58 -20.22
N VAL A 15 2.95 -22.68 -20.81
CA VAL A 15 2.34 -21.54 -20.09
C VAL A 15 1.07 -21.96 -19.31
N ALA A 16 0.56 -23.17 -19.50
CA ALA A 16 -0.61 -23.72 -18.79
C ALA A 16 -0.39 -24.03 -17.29
N GLY A 17 0.82 -23.80 -16.76
CA GLY A 17 1.17 -23.98 -15.33
C GLY A 17 1.16 -22.71 -14.48
N VAL A 18 0.58 -21.62 -14.98
CA VAL A 18 0.34 -20.45 -14.13
C VAL A 18 -0.71 -20.86 -13.08
N PRO A 19 -0.41 -20.73 -11.77
CA PRO A 19 -1.36 -21.08 -10.73
C PRO A 19 -2.68 -20.38 -11.02
N GLN A 20 -3.78 -21.14 -11.04
CA GLN A 20 -5.13 -20.62 -11.33
C GLN A 20 -5.38 -19.47 -10.39
N ARG A 21 -5.44 -18.25 -10.92
CA ARG A 21 -5.84 -17.07 -10.14
C ARG A 21 -7.19 -17.37 -9.51
N LEU A 22 -7.32 -17.10 -8.22
CA LEU A 22 -8.61 -17.24 -7.51
C LEU A 22 -9.70 -16.54 -8.35
N PRO A 23 -10.93 -17.08 -8.37
CA PRO A 23 -12.02 -16.40 -9.06
C PRO A 23 -12.09 -14.94 -8.60
N PRO A 24 -12.21 -13.95 -9.50
CA PRO A 24 -12.08 -12.54 -9.16
C PRO A 24 -13.06 -12.09 -8.07
N ASN A 25 -14.22 -12.72 -8.01
CA ASN A 25 -15.21 -12.46 -6.96
C ASN A 25 -14.77 -13.03 -5.62
N PHE A 26 -14.16 -14.20 -5.59
CA PHE A 26 -13.66 -14.85 -4.36
C PHE A 26 -12.50 -14.05 -3.75
N ALA A 27 -11.49 -13.70 -4.55
CA ALA A 27 -10.36 -12.90 -4.09
C ALA A 27 -10.82 -11.56 -3.50
N LEU A 28 -11.71 -10.84 -4.20
CA LEU A 28 -12.22 -9.56 -3.75
C LEU A 28 -13.03 -9.69 -2.44
N VAL A 29 -13.93 -10.66 -2.35
CA VAL A 29 -14.76 -10.85 -1.15
C VAL A 29 -13.91 -11.25 0.04
N THR A 30 -12.99 -12.21 -0.14
CA THR A 30 -12.07 -12.63 0.94
C THR A 30 -11.20 -11.47 1.41
N GLY A 31 -10.61 -10.72 0.48
CA GLY A 31 -9.81 -9.54 0.82
C GLY A 31 -10.61 -8.49 1.58
N LEU A 32 -11.84 -8.19 1.14
CA LEU A 32 -12.72 -7.23 1.83
C LEU A 32 -13.10 -7.72 3.23
N VAL A 33 -13.48 -8.97 3.40
CA VAL A 33 -13.84 -9.54 4.72
C VAL A 33 -12.66 -9.43 5.68
N LEU A 34 -11.47 -9.85 5.26
CA LEU A 34 -10.27 -9.77 6.10
C LEU A 34 -9.93 -8.32 6.46
N LEU A 35 -9.97 -7.40 5.50
CA LEU A 35 -9.68 -5.99 5.75
C LEU A 35 -10.70 -5.36 6.70
N VAL A 36 -11.99 -5.66 6.53
CA VAL A 36 -13.06 -5.17 7.42
C VAL A 36 -12.83 -5.68 8.85
N ILE A 37 -12.49 -6.97 9.02
CA ILE A 37 -12.16 -7.51 10.34
C ILE A 37 -10.99 -6.75 10.97
N MET A 38 -9.91 -6.48 10.22
CA MET A 38 -8.74 -5.75 10.72
C MET A 38 -9.10 -4.30 11.10
N ILE A 39 -9.87 -3.61 10.27
CA ILE A 39 -10.31 -2.24 10.55
C ILE A 39 -11.24 -2.19 11.77
N LEU A 40 -12.24 -3.08 11.82
CA LEU A 40 -13.18 -3.14 12.95
C LEU A 40 -12.47 -3.51 14.25
N SER A 41 -11.54 -4.47 14.23
CA SER A 41 -10.75 -4.82 15.43
C SER A 41 -9.93 -3.62 15.95
N ALA A 42 -9.37 -2.82 15.05
CA ALA A 42 -8.66 -1.60 15.42
C ALA A 42 -9.63 -0.51 15.96
N ILE A 43 -10.76 -0.27 15.31
CA ILE A 43 -11.76 0.74 15.75
C ILE A 43 -12.33 0.36 17.13
N PHE A 44 -12.67 -0.90 17.32
CA PHE A 44 -13.23 -1.41 18.57
C PHE A 44 -12.17 -1.79 19.63
N ALA A 45 -10.90 -1.43 19.42
CA ALA A 45 -9.84 -1.67 20.39
C ALA A 45 -10.18 -1.23 21.83
N PRO A 46 -10.82 -0.05 22.07
CA PRO A 46 -11.19 0.35 23.43
C PRO A 46 -12.22 -0.57 24.10
N LEU A 47 -13.07 -1.25 23.31
CA LEU A 47 -14.05 -2.22 23.82
C LEU A 47 -13.44 -3.61 24.01
N LEU A 48 -12.53 -4.02 23.11
CA LEU A 48 -11.90 -5.35 23.13
C LEU A 48 -10.75 -5.42 24.13
N ALA A 49 -10.09 -4.31 24.43
CA ALA A 49 -8.97 -4.21 25.35
C ALA A 49 -9.06 -2.91 26.18
N PRO A 50 -10.00 -2.85 27.16
CA PRO A 50 -10.30 -1.64 27.91
C PRO A 50 -9.16 -1.15 28.82
N ALA A 51 -8.23 -2.04 29.20
CA ALA A 51 -7.04 -1.66 29.96
C ALA A 51 -6.06 -0.78 29.16
N GLY A 52 -6.21 -0.75 27.84
CA GLY A 52 -5.37 0.04 26.94
C GLY A 52 -3.99 -0.58 26.68
N PRO A 53 -3.22 0.03 25.73
CA PRO A 53 -1.97 -0.54 25.26
C PRO A 53 -0.75 -0.22 26.13
N THR A 54 -0.91 0.61 27.17
CA THR A 54 0.18 1.11 28.01
C THR A 54 0.11 0.62 29.46
N ALA A 55 -0.94 -0.12 29.84
CA ALA A 55 -1.07 -0.71 31.17
C ALA A 55 0.08 -1.69 31.43
N ILE A 56 0.84 -1.47 32.49
CA ILE A 56 2.02 -2.25 32.86
C ILE A 56 1.66 -3.14 34.05
N ASP A 57 2.01 -4.43 33.97
CA ASP A 57 1.90 -5.40 35.02
C ASP A 57 3.22 -6.18 35.14
N LEU A 58 4.05 -5.79 36.07
CA LEU A 58 5.38 -6.39 36.29
C LEU A 58 5.34 -7.84 36.80
N GLU A 59 4.19 -8.33 37.27
CA GLU A 59 4.03 -9.71 37.68
C GLU A 59 3.87 -10.66 36.49
N THR A 60 3.43 -10.11 35.32
CA THR A 60 3.16 -10.88 34.11
C THR A 60 4.13 -10.61 32.96
N VAL A 61 5.40 -10.31 33.29
CA VAL A 61 6.43 -10.01 32.26
C VAL A 61 6.72 -11.21 31.36
N ARG A 62 6.55 -11.05 30.06
CA ARG A 62 6.78 -12.07 29.01
C ARG A 62 6.00 -13.37 29.23
N PHE A 63 4.78 -13.28 29.73
CA PHE A 63 3.91 -14.44 29.82
C PHE A 63 3.49 -14.90 28.41
N PRO A 64 3.50 -16.22 28.16
CA PRO A 64 3.06 -16.77 26.88
C PRO A 64 1.55 -16.54 26.65
N PRO A 65 1.08 -16.68 25.40
CA PRO A 65 -0.35 -16.65 25.09
C PRO A 65 -1.17 -17.56 26.00
N SER A 66 -2.24 -17.02 26.59
CA SER A 66 -3.11 -17.69 27.57
C SER A 66 -4.55 -17.17 27.46
N LEU A 67 -5.49 -17.75 28.20
CA LEU A 67 -6.88 -17.26 28.24
C LEU A 67 -7.01 -15.86 28.87
N GLN A 68 -6.07 -15.46 29.74
CA GLN A 68 -6.03 -14.13 30.33
C GLN A 68 -5.32 -13.11 29.42
N HIS A 69 -4.29 -13.55 28.69
CA HIS A 69 -3.51 -12.75 27.74
C HIS A 69 -3.46 -13.48 26.40
N TRP A 70 -4.42 -13.21 25.53
CA TRP A 70 -4.61 -13.97 24.27
C TRP A 70 -3.36 -14.00 23.40
N PHE A 71 -2.60 -12.91 23.36
CA PHE A 71 -1.33 -12.82 22.62
C PHE A 71 -0.11 -12.85 23.55
N GLY A 72 -0.32 -13.08 24.85
CA GLY A 72 0.73 -12.97 25.86
C GLY A 72 1.03 -11.52 26.24
N THR A 73 2.14 -11.31 26.98
CA THR A 73 2.58 -10.01 27.45
C THR A 73 3.99 -9.69 26.97
N ASP A 74 4.33 -8.40 26.96
CA ASP A 74 5.62 -7.92 26.49
C ASP A 74 6.72 -7.87 27.59
N ALA A 75 7.87 -7.28 27.27
CA ALA A 75 9.05 -7.22 28.14
C ALA A 75 8.85 -6.43 29.43
N ILE A 76 7.76 -5.68 29.55
CA ILE A 76 7.40 -4.90 30.76
C ILE A 76 5.98 -5.22 31.23
N GLY A 77 5.42 -6.36 30.78
CA GLY A 77 4.12 -6.86 31.25
C GLY A 77 2.89 -6.21 30.60
N ARG A 78 3.04 -5.46 29.50
CA ARG A 78 1.88 -4.90 28.79
C ARG A 78 1.22 -6.00 27.95
N ASP A 79 -0.11 -5.99 27.89
CA ASP A 79 -0.87 -6.95 27.11
C ASP A 79 -0.62 -6.76 25.60
N LEU A 80 -0.13 -7.80 24.92
CA LEU A 80 0.24 -7.74 23.52
C LEU A 80 -0.99 -7.65 22.60
N PHE A 81 -2.12 -8.26 22.97
CA PHE A 81 -3.35 -8.18 22.19
C PHE A 81 -3.86 -6.74 22.16
N ALA A 82 -3.92 -6.06 23.32
CA ALA A 82 -4.25 -4.65 23.39
C ALA A 82 -3.31 -3.81 22.51
N ARG A 83 -2.00 -4.04 22.61
CA ARG A 83 -1.01 -3.31 21.81
C ARG A 83 -1.18 -3.52 20.30
N VAL A 84 -1.49 -4.73 19.85
CA VAL A 84 -1.73 -5.04 18.42
C VAL A 84 -2.99 -4.36 17.91
N LEU A 85 -4.08 -4.33 18.69
CA LEU A 85 -5.32 -3.65 18.32
C LEU A 85 -5.13 -2.13 18.19
N TYR A 86 -4.58 -1.49 19.23
CA TYR A 86 -4.31 -0.04 19.20
C TYR A 86 -3.21 0.33 18.22
N GLY A 87 -2.20 -0.53 18.05
CA GLY A 87 -1.17 -0.38 17.01
C GLY A 87 -1.76 -0.41 15.62
N GLY A 88 -2.82 -1.20 15.41
CA GLY A 88 -3.58 -1.22 14.16
C GLY A 88 -4.19 0.13 13.79
N GLN A 89 -4.75 0.88 14.77
CA GLN A 89 -5.26 2.23 14.50
C GLN A 89 -4.17 3.14 13.92
N VAL A 90 -2.98 3.09 14.52
CA VAL A 90 -1.86 3.96 14.13
C VAL A 90 -1.25 3.50 12.80
N SER A 91 -0.95 2.21 12.65
CA SER A 91 -0.34 1.68 11.42
C SER A 91 -1.26 1.86 10.20
N LEU A 92 -2.58 1.61 10.34
CA LEU A 92 -3.55 1.83 9.27
C LEU A 92 -3.72 3.31 8.91
N LEU A 93 -3.75 4.20 9.92
CA LEU A 93 -3.85 5.64 9.71
C LEU A 93 -2.62 6.19 8.98
N VAL A 94 -1.43 5.83 9.46
CA VAL A 94 -0.16 6.30 8.88
C VAL A 94 0.01 5.79 7.46
N ALA A 95 -0.21 4.48 7.23
CA ALA A 95 -0.15 3.90 5.90
C ALA A 95 -1.20 4.50 4.95
N GLY A 96 -2.43 4.70 5.44
CA GLY A 96 -3.51 5.36 4.70
C GLY A 96 -3.18 6.80 4.32
N ALA A 97 -2.66 7.59 5.26
CA ALA A 97 -2.24 8.96 4.99
C ALA A 97 -1.09 9.02 3.97
N GLY A 98 -0.09 8.14 4.10
CA GLY A 98 1.00 8.01 3.13
C GLY A 98 0.51 7.63 1.74
N MET A 99 -0.40 6.66 1.64
CA MET A 99 -1.02 6.23 0.39
C MET A 99 -1.81 7.38 -0.27
N VAL A 100 -2.70 8.05 0.47
CA VAL A 100 -3.50 9.16 -0.06
C VAL A 100 -2.60 10.30 -0.53
N GLY A 101 -1.63 10.72 0.31
CA GLY A 101 -0.69 11.78 -0.03
C GLY A 101 0.12 11.47 -1.29
N SER A 102 0.64 10.23 -1.40
CA SER A 102 1.44 9.82 -2.57
C SER A 102 0.60 9.68 -3.84
N LEU A 103 -0.66 9.22 -3.75
CA LEU A 103 -1.57 9.17 -4.89
C LEU A 103 -1.97 10.58 -5.36
N LEU A 104 -2.30 11.48 -4.44
CA LEU A 104 -2.66 12.87 -4.78
C LEU A 104 -1.49 13.57 -5.46
N PHE A 105 -0.30 13.54 -4.83
CA PHE A 105 0.88 14.17 -5.39
C PHE A 105 1.33 13.51 -6.69
N GLY A 106 1.33 12.18 -6.75
CA GLY A 106 1.66 11.41 -7.94
C GLY A 106 0.68 11.65 -9.09
N THR A 107 -0.62 11.76 -8.80
CA THR A 107 -1.63 12.11 -9.79
C THR A 107 -1.41 13.50 -10.35
N LEU A 108 -1.15 14.49 -9.50
CA LEU A 108 -0.83 15.85 -9.93
C LEU A 108 0.40 15.86 -10.84
N MET A 109 1.50 15.25 -10.42
CA MET A 109 2.74 15.19 -11.20
C MET A 109 2.55 14.40 -12.51
N GLY A 110 1.83 13.29 -12.50
CA GLY A 110 1.53 12.49 -13.69
C GLY A 110 0.69 13.25 -14.72
N MET A 111 -0.33 13.99 -14.27
CA MET A 111 -1.15 14.86 -15.14
C MET A 111 -0.33 16.04 -15.67
N LEU A 112 0.50 16.70 -14.85
CA LEU A 112 1.43 17.73 -15.33
C LEU A 112 2.40 17.16 -16.38
N GLY A 113 2.97 15.98 -16.16
CA GLY A 113 3.83 15.31 -17.14
C GLY A 113 3.14 14.97 -18.47
N ALA A 114 1.80 14.85 -18.49
CA ALA A 114 1.05 14.58 -19.72
C ALA A 114 0.58 15.85 -20.46
N PHE A 115 0.23 16.93 -19.73
CA PHE A 115 -0.46 18.09 -20.30
C PHE A 115 0.32 19.39 -20.25
N ALA A 116 1.37 19.51 -19.44
CA ALA A 116 2.14 20.74 -19.33
C ALA A 116 3.04 21.00 -20.55
N THR A 117 3.70 22.16 -20.54
CA THR A 117 4.69 22.55 -21.56
C THR A 117 5.89 21.60 -21.56
N LEU A 118 6.66 21.61 -22.65
CA LEU A 118 7.80 20.68 -22.82
C LEU A 118 8.78 20.74 -21.64
N TRP A 119 9.12 21.93 -21.16
CA TRP A 119 10.06 22.11 -20.05
C TRP A 119 9.55 21.49 -18.74
N VAL A 120 8.29 21.76 -18.39
CA VAL A 120 7.68 21.17 -17.18
C VAL A 120 7.63 19.65 -17.29
N ARG A 121 7.30 19.13 -18.48
CA ARG A 121 7.27 17.69 -18.74
C ARG A 121 8.64 17.04 -18.54
N VAL A 122 9.71 17.65 -19.10
CA VAL A 122 11.08 17.16 -18.91
C VAL A 122 11.49 17.18 -17.43
N VAL A 123 11.17 18.25 -16.70
CA VAL A 123 11.49 18.34 -15.26
C VAL A 123 10.75 17.25 -14.46
N VAL A 124 9.45 17.06 -14.72
CA VAL A 124 8.67 16.01 -14.04
C VAL A 124 9.22 14.62 -14.35
N ASP A 125 9.56 14.34 -15.61
CA ASP A 125 10.14 13.05 -16.01
C ASP A 125 11.47 12.79 -15.30
N ARG A 126 12.34 13.79 -15.23
CA ARG A 126 13.61 13.67 -14.51
C ARG A 126 13.43 13.49 -13.01
N ALA A 127 12.47 14.19 -12.41
CA ALA A 127 12.15 14.01 -10.99
C ALA A 127 11.65 12.58 -10.70
N ILE A 128 10.78 12.03 -11.55
CA ILE A 128 10.32 10.64 -11.45
C ILE A 128 11.49 9.66 -11.59
N ASP A 129 12.36 9.85 -12.59
CA ASP A 129 13.48 8.95 -12.86
C ASP A 129 14.50 8.97 -11.71
N ILE A 130 14.85 10.15 -11.19
CA ILE A 130 15.75 10.31 -10.04
C ILE A 130 15.15 9.61 -8.81
N GLN A 131 13.87 9.84 -8.52
CA GLN A 131 13.21 9.25 -7.36
C GLN A 131 13.17 7.71 -7.44
N LEU A 132 12.91 7.15 -8.61
CA LEU A 132 12.85 5.70 -8.79
C LEU A 132 14.23 5.03 -8.86
N ALA A 133 15.27 5.77 -9.18
CA ALA A 133 16.65 5.28 -9.12
C ALA A 133 17.20 5.24 -7.68
N PHE A 134 16.59 6.01 -6.75
CA PHE A 134 17.09 6.12 -5.37
C PHE A 134 16.45 5.05 -4.47
N PRO A 135 17.24 4.27 -3.71
CA PRO A 135 16.67 3.36 -2.71
C PRO A 135 16.00 4.17 -1.59
N TYR A 136 14.65 4.09 -1.52
CA TYR A 136 13.85 4.89 -0.57
C TYR A 136 14.22 4.66 0.91
N VAL A 137 14.70 3.46 1.27
CA VAL A 137 15.15 3.16 2.63
C VAL A 137 16.38 4.01 2.99
N LEU A 138 17.32 4.22 2.06
CA LEU A 138 18.47 5.09 2.29
C LEU A 138 18.06 6.55 2.46
N LEU A 139 17.07 7.00 1.68
CA LEU A 139 16.51 8.34 1.83
C LEU A 139 15.85 8.51 3.21
N ALA A 140 15.10 7.50 3.67
CA ALA A 140 14.48 7.51 4.99
C ALA A 140 15.54 7.60 6.10
N ILE A 141 16.61 6.80 6.03
CA ILE A 141 17.73 6.85 6.99
C ILE A 141 18.39 8.24 6.99
N ALA A 142 18.67 8.80 5.82
CA ALA A 142 19.32 10.11 5.70
C ALA A 142 18.47 11.23 6.32
N ILE A 143 17.14 11.23 6.08
CA ILE A 143 16.25 12.24 6.64
C ILE A 143 16.08 12.06 8.16
N THR A 144 15.89 10.84 8.63
CA THR A 144 15.69 10.59 10.08
C THR A 144 16.95 10.75 10.91
N SER A 145 18.13 10.74 10.30
CA SER A 145 19.39 11.12 10.98
C SER A 145 19.50 12.64 11.21
N ALA A 146 18.82 13.44 10.40
CA ALA A 146 18.84 14.91 10.50
C ALA A 146 17.61 15.47 11.25
N VAL A 147 16.48 14.78 11.19
CA VAL A 147 15.19 15.20 11.77
C VAL A 147 14.71 14.15 12.76
N ARG A 148 14.24 14.58 13.94
CA ARG A 148 13.70 13.66 14.95
C ARG A 148 12.52 12.87 14.36
N PRO A 149 12.49 11.52 14.50
CA PRO A 149 11.38 10.69 14.06
C PRO A 149 10.07 11.14 14.70
N SER A 150 9.04 11.30 13.87
CA SER A 150 7.68 11.66 14.30
C SER A 150 6.68 11.16 13.26
N THR A 151 5.43 11.00 13.65
CA THR A 151 4.37 10.53 12.74
C THR A 151 4.24 11.40 11.46
N PRO A 152 4.26 12.75 11.51
CA PRO A 152 4.23 13.56 10.30
C PRO A 152 5.45 13.36 9.40
N VAL A 153 6.65 13.23 9.97
CA VAL A 153 7.88 12.96 9.21
C VAL A 153 7.79 11.59 8.53
N LEU A 154 7.29 10.58 9.23
CA LEU A 154 7.06 9.24 8.67
C LEU A 154 6.09 9.29 7.48
N ILE A 155 4.94 9.96 7.62
CA ILE A 155 3.97 10.12 6.52
C ILE A 155 4.62 10.85 5.33
N LEU A 156 5.37 11.91 5.57
CA LEU A 156 6.09 12.63 4.50
C LEU A 156 7.08 11.72 3.77
N LEU A 157 7.87 10.92 4.51
CA LEU A 157 8.78 9.94 3.93
C LEU A 157 8.05 8.92 3.05
N MET A 158 6.88 8.45 3.50
CA MET A 158 6.05 7.53 2.74
C MET A 158 5.52 8.15 1.45
N VAL A 159 5.07 9.41 1.51
CA VAL A 159 4.65 10.17 0.32
C VAL A 159 5.81 10.31 -0.66
N LEU A 160 6.98 10.75 -0.17
CA LEU A 160 8.18 10.91 -1.00
C LEU A 160 8.66 9.59 -1.60
N ALA A 161 8.50 8.46 -0.91
CA ALA A 161 8.90 7.16 -1.41
C ALA A 161 8.04 6.65 -2.58
N ALA A 162 6.75 6.98 -2.62
CA ALA A 162 5.80 6.28 -3.49
C ALA A 162 5.14 7.14 -4.58
N TRP A 163 5.23 8.46 -4.51
CA TRP A 163 4.58 9.35 -5.48
C TRP A 163 5.02 9.12 -6.93
N ALA A 164 6.31 8.82 -7.15
CA ALA A 164 6.88 8.68 -8.50
C ALA A 164 6.31 7.48 -9.26
N GLY A 165 6.07 6.35 -8.56
CA GLY A 165 5.39 5.19 -9.11
C GLY A 165 3.97 5.51 -9.56
N ALA A 166 3.19 6.21 -8.71
CA ALA A 166 1.86 6.66 -9.03
C ALA A 166 1.85 7.66 -10.20
N ALA A 167 2.78 8.63 -10.22
CA ALA A 167 2.93 9.61 -11.29
C ALA A 167 3.20 8.95 -12.64
N ARG A 168 4.08 7.93 -12.68
CA ARG A 168 4.40 7.18 -13.90
C ARG A 168 3.18 6.46 -14.48
N VAL A 169 2.38 5.80 -13.62
CA VAL A 169 1.15 5.12 -14.04
C VAL A 169 0.12 6.12 -14.57
N VAL A 170 -0.14 7.18 -13.82
CA VAL A 170 -1.10 8.24 -14.23
C VAL A 170 -0.69 8.87 -15.55
N ARG A 171 0.59 9.24 -15.70
CA ARG A 171 1.12 9.83 -16.93
C ARG A 171 0.96 8.90 -18.13
N SER A 172 1.27 7.62 -17.96
CA SER A 172 1.11 6.63 -19.05
C SER A 172 -0.33 6.54 -19.54
N ILE A 173 -1.29 6.45 -18.61
CA ILE A 173 -2.72 6.40 -18.94
C ILE A 173 -3.17 7.72 -19.57
N ALA A 174 -2.77 8.86 -19.01
CA ALA A 174 -3.14 10.17 -19.53
C ALA A 174 -2.64 10.41 -20.96
N LEU A 175 -1.43 9.96 -21.29
CA LEU A 175 -0.90 10.04 -22.65
C LEU A 175 -1.65 9.13 -23.63
N GLN A 176 -2.03 7.91 -23.22
CA GLN A 176 -2.85 7.01 -24.05
C GLN A 176 -4.23 7.62 -24.32
N GLU A 177 -4.90 8.14 -23.27
CA GLU A 177 -6.22 8.77 -23.42
C GLU A 177 -6.17 10.02 -24.30
N ARG A 178 -5.13 10.84 -24.17
CA ARG A 178 -4.92 12.05 -24.98
C ARG A 178 -4.82 11.73 -26.49
N GLY A 179 -4.36 10.53 -26.85
CA GLY A 179 -4.27 10.08 -28.25
C GLY A 179 -5.61 9.72 -28.87
N LYS A 180 -6.68 9.54 -28.09
CA LYS A 180 -7.99 9.10 -28.60
C LYS A 180 -8.75 10.20 -29.34
N ASP A 181 -9.60 9.81 -30.29
CA ASP A 181 -10.25 10.74 -31.19
C ASP A 181 -11.26 11.67 -30.51
N TYR A 182 -11.95 11.20 -29.46
CA TYR A 182 -12.87 12.06 -28.68
C TYR A 182 -12.12 13.21 -27.97
N VAL A 183 -10.86 12.98 -27.55
CA VAL A 183 -10.02 14.01 -26.93
C VAL A 183 -9.50 14.99 -27.98
N LYS A 184 -9.11 14.51 -29.17
CA LYS A 184 -8.74 15.34 -30.31
C LYS A 184 -9.91 16.20 -30.77
N ALA A 185 -11.11 15.63 -30.86
CA ALA A 185 -12.33 16.37 -31.20
C ALA A 185 -12.60 17.48 -30.20
N ALA A 186 -12.47 17.22 -28.89
CA ALA A 186 -12.61 18.25 -27.86
C ALA A 186 -11.62 19.40 -28.04
N SER A 187 -10.39 19.13 -28.49
CA SER A 187 -9.39 20.17 -28.77
C SER A 187 -9.74 21.01 -30.00
N VAL A 188 -10.30 20.39 -31.05
CA VAL A 188 -10.72 21.09 -32.29
C VAL A 188 -11.86 22.07 -32.02
N ILE A 189 -12.81 21.73 -31.14
CA ILE A 189 -13.90 22.63 -30.74
C ILE A 189 -13.49 23.66 -29.69
N GLY A 190 -12.17 23.80 -29.40
CA GLY A 190 -11.62 24.88 -28.58
C GLY A 190 -11.58 24.60 -27.07
N ALA A 191 -11.71 23.36 -26.61
CA ALA A 191 -11.55 23.05 -25.20
C ALA A 191 -10.10 23.33 -24.74
N SER A 192 -9.94 24.03 -23.61
CA SER A 192 -8.63 24.31 -23.04
C SER A 192 -7.92 23.01 -22.56
N PRO A 193 -6.57 22.97 -22.56
CA PRO A 193 -5.81 21.80 -22.09
C PRO A 193 -6.19 21.36 -20.68
N LEU A 194 -6.46 22.31 -19.78
CA LEU A 194 -6.89 22.02 -18.40
C LEU A 194 -8.29 21.39 -18.36
N ARG A 195 -9.22 21.88 -19.20
CA ARG A 195 -10.56 21.31 -19.33
C ARG A 195 -10.49 19.87 -19.87
N ILE A 196 -9.66 19.63 -20.88
CA ILE A 196 -9.43 18.30 -21.43
C ILE A 196 -8.84 17.37 -20.34
N ALA A 197 -7.82 17.83 -19.62
CA ALA A 197 -7.18 17.07 -18.56
C ALA A 197 -8.18 16.62 -17.49
N MET A 198 -8.97 17.57 -16.96
CA MET A 198 -9.84 17.34 -15.81
C MET A 198 -11.14 16.63 -16.15
N PHE A 199 -11.78 16.95 -17.30
CA PHE A 199 -13.11 16.45 -17.61
C PHE A 199 -13.14 15.31 -18.63
N HIS A 200 -12.08 15.14 -19.44
CA HIS A 200 -12.05 14.10 -20.47
C HIS A 200 -11.06 12.98 -20.12
N VAL A 201 -9.88 13.32 -19.56
CA VAL A 201 -8.82 12.35 -19.31
C VAL A 201 -8.80 11.85 -17.85
N PHE A 202 -8.89 12.73 -16.87
CA PHE A 202 -8.84 12.34 -15.45
C PHE A 202 -9.90 11.29 -15.06
N PRO A 203 -11.17 11.36 -15.51
CA PRO A 203 -12.15 10.32 -15.22
C PRO A 203 -11.75 8.92 -15.68
N SER A 204 -11.00 8.82 -16.80
CA SER A 204 -10.46 7.55 -17.31
C SER A 204 -9.26 7.02 -16.48
N VAL A 205 -8.59 7.90 -15.75
CA VAL A 205 -7.49 7.53 -14.83
C VAL A 205 -8.02 6.94 -13.53
N VAL A 206 -9.15 7.45 -13.02
CA VAL A 206 -9.71 7.08 -11.70
C VAL A 206 -9.85 5.56 -11.48
N PRO A 207 -10.37 4.76 -12.41
CA PRO A 207 -10.49 3.32 -12.20
C PRO A 207 -9.13 2.62 -12.00
N SER A 208 -8.06 3.16 -12.59
CA SER A 208 -6.70 2.65 -12.39
C SER A 208 -6.14 3.09 -11.03
N LEU A 209 -6.46 4.32 -10.59
CA LEU A 209 -6.07 4.82 -9.28
C LEU A 209 -6.67 3.99 -8.15
N VAL A 210 -7.91 3.51 -8.29
CA VAL A 210 -8.55 2.67 -7.27
C VAL A 210 -7.80 1.33 -7.10
N VAL A 211 -7.41 0.68 -8.20
CA VAL A 211 -6.60 -0.54 -8.15
C VAL A 211 -5.21 -0.25 -7.55
N LEU A 212 -4.58 0.83 -8.01
CA LEU A 212 -3.27 1.26 -7.52
C LEU A 212 -3.31 1.59 -6.03
N ALA A 213 -4.39 2.22 -5.54
CA ALA A 213 -4.59 2.55 -4.13
C ALA A 213 -4.53 1.31 -3.23
N ALA A 214 -5.23 0.22 -3.62
CA ALA A 214 -5.23 -1.02 -2.84
C ALA A 214 -3.82 -1.64 -2.76
N MET A 215 -3.13 -1.74 -3.91
CA MET A 215 -1.77 -2.29 -3.96
C MET A 215 -0.77 -1.40 -3.21
N GLN A 216 -0.90 -0.08 -3.35
CA GLN A 216 -0.02 0.87 -2.70
C GLN A 216 -0.25 0.92 -1.18
N MET A 217 -1.50 0.78 -0.72
CA MET A 217 -1.81 0.68 0.71
C MET A 217 -1.15 -0.55 1.33
N ALA A 218 -1.17 -1.71 0.66
CA ALA A 218 -0.47 -2.91 1.12
C ALA A 218 1.04 -2.67 1.26
N ALA A 219 1.67 -2.05 0.25
CA ALA A 219 3.09 -1.69 0.29
C ALA A 219 3.39 -0.69 1.41
N MET A 220 2.51 0.28 1.66
CA MET A 220 2.66 1.29 2.70
C MET A 220 2.62 0.71 4.11
N ILE A 221 1.77 -0.30 4.37
CA ILE A 221 1.73 -1.00 5.67
C ILE A 221 3.07 -1.69 5.94
N VAL A 222 3.61 -2.40 4.95
CA VAL A 222 4.91 -3.06 5.08
C VAL A 222 6.04 -2.04 5.24
N PHE A 223 5.96 -0.92 4.54
CA PHE A 223 6.96 0.15 4.62
C PHE A 223 6.94 0.86 5.97
N GLU A 224 5.74 1.22 6.48
CA GLU A 224 5.57 1.75 7.86
C GLU A 224 6.18 0.81 8.88
N ALA A 225 5.80 -0.48 8.81
CA ALA A 225 6.29 -1.47 9.75
C ALA A 225 7.83 -1.63 9.67
N THR A 226 8.41 -1.57 8.48
CA THR A 226 9.87 -1.62 8.29
C THR A 226 10.56 -0.42 8.92
N LEU A 227 10.08 0.81 8.67
CA LEU A 227 10.65 2.01 9.27
C LEU A 227 10.48 2.04 10.79
N SER A 228 9.32 1.63 11.29
CA SER A 228 9.06 1.52 12.73
C SER A 228 9.93 0.44 13.38
N PHE A 229 10.15 -0.70 12.74
CA PHE A 229 11.06 -1.76 13.20
C PHE A 229 12.53 -1.32 13.23
N LEU A 230 12.92 -0.41 12.35
CA LEU A 230 14.26 0.21 12.35
C LEU A 230 14.38 1.38 13.35
N GLY A 231 13.31 1.70 14.11
CA GLY A 231 13.28 2.80 15.08
C GLY A 231 13.04 4.18 14.47
N MET A 232 12.77 4.26 13.16
CA MET A 232 12.52 5.51 12.43
C MET A 232 11.03 5.82 12.27
N GLY A 233 10.16 5.01 12.84
CA GLY A 233 8.70 5.12 12.73
C GLY A 233 8.03 5.88 13.86
N VAL A 234 6.85 5.38 14.24
CA VAL A 234 6.06 5.91 15.35
C VAL A 234 6.79 5.72 16.66
N GLN A 235 6.90 6.80 17.44
CA GLN A 235 7.65 6.79 18.70
C GLN A 235 6.79 6.37 19.89
N PRO A 236 7.39 5.66 20.90
CA PRO A 236 6.72 5.37 22.14
C PRO A 236 6.20 6.65 22.85
N PRO A 237 5.12 6.58 23.64
CA PRO A 237 4.41 5.36 24.09
C PRO A 237 3.38 4.80 23.09
N THR A 238 3.16 5.47 21.94
CA THR A 238 2.16 5.09 20.94
C THR A 238 2.58 3.78 20.27
N PRO A 239 1.77 2.70 20.32
CA PRO A 239 2.10 1.46 19.65
C PRO A 239 1.89 1.58 18.12
N SER A 240 2.76 0.92 17.35
CA SER A 240 2.51 0.54 15.95
C SER A 240 2.96 -0.90 15.76
N TRP A 241 2.47 -1.59 14.73
CA TRP A 241 2.83 -3.00 14.53
C TRP A 241 4.35 -3.20 14.38
N GLY A 242 5.02 -2.32 13.62
CA GLY A 242 6.47 -2.36 13.48
C GLY A 242 7.22 -2.00 14.77
N GLY A 243 6.72 -1.04 15.56
CA GLY A 243 7.27 -0.67 16.86
C GLY A 243 7.16 -1.80 17.90
N ILE A 244 6.03 -2.53 17.88
CA ILE A 244 5.85 -3.72 18.75
C ILE A 244 6.88 -4.80 18.39
N MET A 245 7.10 -5.05 17.09
CA MET A 245 8.12 -6.00 16.62
C MET A 245 9.54 -5.55 17.03
N LEU A 246 9.82 -4.25 17.00
CA LEU A 246 11.10 -3.70 17.47
C LEU A 246 11.33 -4.00 18.96
N ASP A 247 10.30 -3.80 19.79
CA ASP A 247 10.36 -4.12 21.24
C ASP A 247 10.63 -5.62 21.46
N GLY A 248 10.06 -6.49 20.61
CA GLY A 248 10.16 -7.94 20.70
C GLY A 248 11.44 -8.56 20.12
N LYS A 249 12.21 -7.83 19.29
CA LYS A 249 13.31 -8.41 18.49
C LYS A 249 14.37 -9.17 19.28
N ASN A 250 14.71 -8.67 20.47
CA ASN A 250 15.75 -9.28 21.32
C ASN A 250 15.24 -10.53 22.06
N TYR A 251 13.97 -10.84 21.97
CA TYR A 251 13.31 -11.94 22.69
C TYR A 251 12.75 -13.02 21.74
N MET A 252 13.12 -13.00 20.46
CA MET A 252 12.57 -13.92 19.45
C MET A 252 12.75 -15.40 19.78
N THR A 253 13.84 -15.76 20.48
CA THR A 253 14.13 -17.14 20.90
C THR A 253 13.35 -17.58 22.12
N SER A 254 13.01 -16.65 23.04
CA SER A 254 12.33 -16.95 24.32
C SER A 254 10.86 -16.59 24.33
N SER A 255 10.46 -15.60 23.53
CA SER A 255 9.11 -15.01 23.52
C SER A 255 8.71 -14.65 22.08
N TRP A 256 8.66 -15.68 21.21
CA TRP A 256 8.44 -15.55 19.77
C TRP A 256 7.14 -14.78 19.40
N TRP A 257 6.12 -14.84 20.29
CA TRP A 257 4.82 -14.18 20.06
C TRP A 257 4.93 -12.66 19.95
N LEU A 258 5.96 -12.05 20.57
CA LEU A 258 6.19 -10.60 20.54
C LEU A 258 6.48 -10.06 19.14
N THR A 259 7.03 -10.89 18.26
CA THR A 259 7.32 -10.50 16.86
C THR A 259 6.41 -11.21 15.87
N ALA A 260 6.07 -12.49 16.11
CA ALA A 260 5.30 -13.27 15.15
C ALA A 260 3.84 -12.81 15.06
N LEU A 261 3.17 -12.47 16.17
CA LEU A 261 1.76 -12.08 16.14
C LEU A 261 1.53 -10.71 15.50
N PRO A 262 2.27 -9.63 15.84
CA PRO A 262 2.15 -8.39 15.09
C PRO A 262 2.62 -8.54 13.63
N GLY A 263 3.65 -9.36 13.35
CA GLY A 263 4.06 -9.69 12.00
C GLY A 263 2.95 -10.38 11.19
N LEU A 264 2.26 -11.36 11.79
CA LEU A 264 1.10 -12.01 11.17
C LEU A 264 -0.03 -11.01 10.86
N THR A 265 -0.28 -10.06 11.75
CA THR A 265 -1.27 -9.00 11.53
C THR A 265 -0.92 -8.15 10.31
N ILE A 266 0.36 -7.78 10.13
CA ILE A 266 0.86 -7.06 8.95
C ILE A 266 0.63 -7.91 7.69
N VAL A 267 0.99 -9.19 7.71
CA VAL A 267 0.83 -10.11 6.57
C VAL A 267 -0.64 -10.24 6.18
N VAL A 268 -1.54 -10.51 7.14
CA VAL A 268 -2.98 -10.66 6.88
C VAL A 268 -3.56 -9.37 6.29
N THR A 269 -3.20 -8.21 6.85
CA THR A 269 -3.70 -6.92 6.36
C THR A 269 -3.17 -6.60 4.97
N SER A 270 -1.88 -6.79 4.71
CA SER A 270 -1.28 -6.56 3.39
C SER A 270 -1.84 -7.53 2.34
N LEU A 271 -1.99 -8.81 2.69
CA LEU A 271 -2.58 -9.82 1.80
C LEU A 271 -4.03 -9.48 1.45
N SER A 272 -4.83 -9.02 2.43
CA SER A 272 -6.21 -8.60 2.19
C SER A 272 -6.30 -7.49 1.13
N LEU A 273 -5.41 -6.51 1.19
CA LEU A 273 -5.33 -5.40 0.24
C LEU A 273 -4.86 -5.83 -1.15
N VAL A 274 -3.89 -6.76 -1.23
CA VAL A 274 -3.46 -7.35 -2.50
C VAL A 274 -4.61 -8.11 -3.15
N LEU A 275 -5.35 -8.94 -2.40
CA LEU A 275 -6.52 -9.66 -2.90
C LEU A 275 -7.61 -8.71 -3.41
N ILE A 276 -7.82 -7.57 -2.75
CA ILE A 276 -8.74 -6.53 -3.22
C ILE A 276 -8.23 -5.94 -4.54
N GLY A 277 -6.96 -5.57 -4.62
CA GLY A 277 -6.34 -5.03 -5.84
C GLY A 277 -6.46 -5.96 -7.03
N ASP A 278 -6.10 -7.24 -6.85
CA ASP A 278 -6.19 -8.28 -7.89
C ASP A 278 -7.63 -8.51 -8.33
N GLY A 279 -8.58 -8.58 -7.38
CA GLY A 279 -9.99 -8.76 -7.67
C GLY A 279 -10.60 -7.59 -8.46
N LEU A 280 -10.22 -6.36 -8.12
CA LEU A 280 -10.63 -5.14 -8.85
C LEU A 280 -10.05 -5.12 -10.27
N GLN A 281 -8.77 -5.47 -10.42
CA GLN A 281 -8.11 -5.53 -11.71
C GLN A 281 -8.75 -6.59 -12.62
N ALA A 282 -8.98 -7.80 -12.12
CA ALA A 282 -9.58 -8.87 -12.90
C ALA A 282 -11.00 -8.53 -13.38
N ARG A 283 -11.82 -7.84 -12.54
CA ARG A 283 -13.14 -7.34 -12.95
C ARG A 283 -13.06 -6.30 -14.06
N ARG A 284 -12.06 -5.43 -14.00
CA ARG A 284 -11.82 -4.40 -15.02
C ARG A 284 -11.44 -5.01 -16.36
N ASP A 285 -10.53 -5.99 -16.34
CA ASP A 285 -10.08 -6.69 -17.53
C ASP A 285 -11.23 -7.46 -18.21
N ALA A 286 -12.08 -8.12 -17.42
CA ALA A 286 -13.27 -8.80 -17.91
C ALA A 286 -14.32 -7.87 -18.55
N ARG A 287 -14.45 -6.62 -18.06
CA ARG A 287 -15.33 -5.62 -18.71
C ARG A 287 -14.78 -5.16 -20.07
N ARG A 288 -13.48 -4.87 -20.14
CA ARG A 288 -12.82 -4.44 -21.39
C ARG A 288 -12.90 -5.49 -22.48
N SER A 289 -12.75 -6.79 -22.14
CA SER A 289 -12.89 -7.88 -23.10
C SER A 289 -14.30 -7.95 -23.70
N ARG A 290 -15.35 -7.70 -22.90
CA ARG A 290 -16.74 -7.69 -23.38
C ARG A 290 -17.07 -6.48 -24.28
N GLU A 291 -16.44 -5.33 -24.03
CA GLU A 291 -16.63 -4.11 -24.84
C GLU A 291 -15.83 -4.18 -26.17
N GLY A 292 -14.76 -4.97 -26.24
CA GLY A 292 -13.97 -5.17 -27.46
C GLY A 292 -14.55 -6.24 -28.41
N ASP A 293 -15.49 -7.07 -27.93
CA ASP A 293 -16.19 -8.10 -28.72
C ASP A 293 -17.52 -7.60 -29.33
N GLN A 294 -17.89 -6.32 -29.10
CA GLN A 294 -19.05 -5.63 -29.70
C GLN A 294 -18.58 -4.61 -30.73
#